data_97c7133fb6d7b7801478483bc7a8e903
#
_entry.id   97c7133fb6d7b7801478483bc7a8e903
#
_cell.length_a   1.000
_cell.length_b   1.000
_cell.length_c   1.000
_cell.angle_alpha   90.00
_cell.angle_beta   90.00
_cell.angle_gamma   90.00
#
_symmetry.space_group_name_H-M   'P 1'
#
loop_
_entity.id
_entity.type
_entity.pdbx_description
1 polymer ?
#
loop_
_entity_poly.entity_id
_entity_poly.type
_entity_poly.pdbx_seq_one_letter_code
_entity_poly.pdbx_strand_id
1 'polypeptide(L)'
;MTHTFVPLLLKSSDPRLLFVTSGTSTLAETEDREIWVNKIPAKGWPKQALAVPAYRSSKTGMNMMMREWARVLTEDGVKVWCISPGFLATGLGAGQEANKKMGAGDPAIGGNFIKDVVEGKRDQDVGKVIRTGSIQPW
;
A
#
# COMPACT_ATOMS: atom_id res chain seq x y z
N MET A 1 -14.55 6.74 8.29
CA MET A 1 -14.16 7.72 7.25
C MET A 1 -14.71 7.34 5.88
N THR A 2 -14.32 6.24 5.22
CA THR A 2 -14.82 5.89 3.87
C THR A 2 -16.35 5.90 3.80
N HIS A 3 -17.04 5.17 4.64
CA HIS A 3 -18.51 5.12 4.71
C HIS A 3 -19.15 6.51 4.78
N THR A 4 -18.56 7.44 5.54
CA THR A 4 -19.08 8.81 5.70
C THR A 4 -18.96 9.63 4.42
N PHE A 5 -17.91 9.40 3.62
CA PHE A 5 -17.63 10.18 2.40
C PHE A 5 -18.16 9.55 1.12
N VAL A 6 -18.60 8.29 1.13
CA VAL A 6 -19.20 7.65 -0.07
C VAL A 6 -20.30 8.49 -0.71
N PRO A 7 -21.28 9.09 0.01
CA PRO A 7 -22.30 9.90 -0.63
C PRO A 7 -21.79 11.12 -1.40
N LEU A 8 -20.63 11.67 -0.99
CA LEU A 8 -19.97 12.74 -1.73
C LEU A 8 -19.17 12.19 -2.92
N LEU A 9 -18.51 11.07 -2.73
CA LEU A 9 -17.75 10.39 -3.79
C LEU A 9 -18.66 10.05 -4.98
N LEU A 10 -19.88 9.57 -4.73
CA LEU A 10 -20.86 9.22 -5.75
C LEU A 10 -21.42 10.43 -6.54
N LYS A 11 -21.12 11.67 -6.14
CA LYS A 11 -21.44 12.88 -6.92
C LYS A 11 -20.39 13.19 -7.99
N SER A 12 -19.26 12.53 -7.97
CA SER A 12 -18.21 12.68 -8.99
C SER A 12 -18.60 11.99 -10.27
N SER A 13 -18.25 12.58 -11.41
CA SER A 13 -18.38 11.94 -12.73
C SER A 13 -17.35 10.82 -12.96
N ASP A 14 -16.28 10.79 -12.16
CA ASP A 14 -15.24 9.75 -12.20
C ASP A 14 -14.78 9.43 -10.77
N PRO A 15 -15.61 8.70 -9.99
CA PRO A 15 -15.35 8.49 -8.57
C PRO A 15 -14.19 7.51 -8.36
N ARG A 16 -13.20 7.94 -7.55
CA ARG A 16 -11.96 7.20 -7.27
C ARG A 16 -11.72 7.08 -5.78
N LEU A 17 -11.47 5.88 -5.28
CA LEU A 17 -11.18 5.58 -3.89
C LEU A 17 -9.81 4.88 -3.79
N LEU A 18 -8.86 5.54 -3.18
CA LEU A 18 -7.48 5.08 -3.08
C LEU A 18 -7.10 4.84 -1.62
N PHE A 19 -6.61 3.64 -1.33
CA PHE A 19 -6.02 3.29 -0.04
C PHE A 19 -4.51 3.20 -0.19
N VAL A 20 -3.75 3.86 0.68
CA VAL A 20 -2.29 3.77 0.65
C VAL A 20 -1.84 2.63 1.56
N THR A 21 -1.42 1.54 0.95
CA THR A 21 -0.91 0.32 1.60
C THR A 21 0.63 0.30 1.66
N SER A 22 1.24 -0.86 1.60
CA SER A 22 2.69 -1.05 1.67
C SER A 22 3.12 -2.26 0.87
N GLY A 23 4.32 -2.22 0.30
CA GLY A 23 4.97 -3.38 -0.31
C GLY A 23 5.16 -4.54 0.66
N THR A 24 5.18 -4.27 1.96
CA THR A 24 5.33 -5.32 3.00
C THR A 24 4.01 -5.98 3.40
N SER A 25 2.88 -5.61 2.78
CA SER A 25 1.55 -6.15 3.08
C SER A 25 1.19 -7.43 2.30
N THR A 26 2.04 -7.86 1.37
CA THR A 26 1.86 -9.09 0.61
C THR A 26 2.14 -10.31 1.47
N LEU A 27 1.27 -11.31 1.42
CA LEU A 27 1.50 -12.60 2.07
C LEU A 27 2.42 -13.48 1.21
N ALA A 28 2.20 -13.51 -0.11
CA ALA A 28 2.99 -14.30 -1.03
C ALA A 28 4.50 -14.03 -0.94
N GLU A 29 4.90 -12.76 -0.84
CA GLU A 29 6.31 -12.40 -0.76
C GLU A 29 6.92 -12.58 0.64
N THR A 30 6.15 -12.97 1.67
CA THR A 30 6.72 -13.24 3.01
C THR A 30 7.64 -14.46 3.03
N GLU A 31 7.52 -15.34 2.05
CA GLU A 31 8.35 -16.54 1.93
C GLU A 31 9.72 -16.23 1.31
N ASP A 32 9.85 -15.12 0.58
CA ASP A 32 11.11 -14.68 0.00
C ASP A 32 12.03 -14.11 1.08
N ARG A 33 13.10 -14.83 1.41
CA ARG A 33 14.08 -14.48 2.45
C ARG A 33 15.16 -13.51 1.96
N GLU A 34 15.24 -13.24 0.66
CA GLU A 34 16.14 -12.21 0.13
C GLU A 34 15.60 -10.81 0.42
N ILE A 35 14.30 -10.65 0.58
CA ILE A 35 13.70 -9.40 1.04
C ILE A 35 14.12 -9.15 2.49
N TRP A 36 14.82 -8.05 2.73
CA TRP A 36 15.46 -7.76 4.02
C TRP A 36 14.50 -7.85 5.23
N VAL A 37 13.24 -7.43 5.08
CA VAL A 37 12.22 -7.45 6.14
C VAL A 37 11.72 -8.86 6.45
N ASN A 38 12.00 -9.85 5.60
CA ASN A 38 11.62 -11.25 5.77
C ASN A 38 12.76 -12.13 6.29
N LYS A 39 13.96 -11.58 6.50
CA LYS A 39 15.10 -12.34 7.04
C LYS A 39 14.78 -12.93 8.40
N ILE A 40 15.12 -14.22 8.57
CA ILE A 40 14.87 -14.94 9.82
C ILE A 40 15.86 -14.45 10.87
N PRO A 41 15.38 -13.96 12.04
CA PRO A 41 16.29 -13.55 13.12
C PRO A 41 16.91 -14.76 13.80
N ALA A 42 18.07 -14.57 14.42
CA ALA A 42 18.75 -15.61 15.19
C ALA A 42 17.84 -16.21 16.28
N LYS A 43 18.14 -17.46 16.67
CA LYS A 43 17.48 -18.13 17.80
C LYS A 43 17.65 -17.32 19.10
N GLY A 44 16.60 -17.26 19.90
CA GLY A 44 16.59 -16.59 21.20
C GLY A 44 15.47 -15.55 21.35
N TRP A 45 15.32 -15.03 22.55
CA TRP A 45 14.35 -14.01 22.92
C TRP A 45 14.97 -13.06 23.95
N PRO A 46 14.73 -11.74 23.90
CA PRO A 46 13.95 -11.00 22.87
C PRO A 46 14.67 -10.93 21.52
N LYS A 47 13.90 -10.73 20.43
CA LYS A 47 14.48 -10.57 19.10
C LYS A 47 15.11 -9.19 18.93
N GLN A 48 16.34 -9.17 18.44
CA GLN A 48 17.09 -7.92 18.16
C GLN A 48 16.77 -7.36 16.76
N ALA A 49 16.22 -8.19 15.87
CA ALA A 49 15.88 -7.75 14.53
C ALA A 49 14.63 -6.89 14.52
N LEU A 50 14.58 -5.93 13.58
CA LEU A 50 13.40 -5.12 13.34
C LEU A 50 12.20 -6.01 13.00
N ALA A 51 11.15 -5.91 13.80
CA ALA A 51 9.89 -6.59 13.56
C ALA A 51 8.75 -5.56 13.53
N VAL A 52 7.96 -5.60 12.48
CA VAL A 52 6.83 -4.68 12.28
C VAL A 52 5.51 -5.43 12.05
N PRO A 53 5.17 -6.42 12.91
CA PRO A 53 4.00 -7.28 12.69
C PRO A 53 2.70 -6.47 12.67
N ALA A 54 2.51 -5.52 13.58
CA ALA A 54 1.30 -4.70 13.63
C ALA A 54 1.13 -3.86 12.35
N TYR A 55 2.22 -3.25 11.88
CA TYR A 55 2.19 -2.48 10.63
C TYR A 55 1.85 -3.37 9.43
N ARG A 56 2.55 -4.49 9.26
CA ARG A 56 2.31 -5.41 8.15
C ARG A 56 0.89 -5.96 8.17
N SER A 57 0.43 -6.43 9.34
CA SER A 57 -0.93 -6.97 9.50
C SER A 57 -2.00 -5.92 9.21
N SER A 58 -1.82 -4.68 9.68
CA SER A 58 -2.78 -3.60 9.39
C SER A 58 -2.85 -3.27 7.90
N LYS A 59 -1.71 -3.30 7.19
CA LYS A 59 -1.66 -3.03 5.74
C LYS A 59 -2.21 -4.21 4.92
N THR A 60 -2.00 -5.45 5.36
CA THR A 60 -2.64 -6.63 4.76
C THR A 60 -4.16 -6.59 4.97
N GLY A 61 -4.63 -6.25 6.17
CA GLY A 61 -6.05 -6.04 6.45
C GLY A 61 -6.66 -4.90 5.60
N MET A 62 -5.89 -3.84 5.35
CA MET A 62 -6.30 -2.76 4.44
C MET A 62 -6.48 -3.25 2.99
N ASN A 63 -5.66 -4.18 2.52
CA ASN A 63 -5.82 -4.79 1.19
C ASN A 63 -7.17 -5.54 1.10
N MET A 64 -7.54 -6.29 2.13
CA MET A 64 -8.85 -6.96 2.19
C MET A 64 -9.99 -5.95 2.26
N MET A 65 -9.86 -4.91 3.08
CA MET A 65 -10.85 -3.83 3.16
C MET A 65 -11.06 -3.14 1.80
N MET A 66 -10.00 -2.90 1.04
CA MET A 66 -10.09 -2.36 -0.31
C MET A 66 -10.89 -3.30 -1.23
N ARG A 67 -10.65 -4.60 -1.17
CA ARG A 67 -11.39 -5.59 -1.96
C ARG A 67 -12.89 -5.54 -1.66
N GLU A 68 -13.26 -5.40 -0.39
CA GLU A 68 -14.66 -5.27 -0.01
C GLU A 68 -15.28 -3.97 -0.53
N TRP A 69 -14.58 -2.84 -0.43
CA TRP A 69 -15.07 -1.58 -1.01
C TRP A 69 -15.17 -1.65 -2.54
N ALA A 70 -14.22 -2.28 -3.22
CA ALA A 70 -14.30 -2.49 -4.65
C ALA A 70 -15.53 -3.32 -5.02
N ARG A 71 -15.80 -4.41 -4.29
CA ARG A 71 -16.98 -5.26 -4.50
C ARG A 71 -18.30 -4.50 -4.27
N VAL A 72 -18.38 -3.75 -3.16
CA VAL A 72 -19.61 -3.05 -2.76
C VAL A 72 -19.95 -1.90 -3.70
N LEU A 73 -18.95 -1.20 -4.22
CA LEU A 73 -19.11 0.01 -5.03
C LEU A 73 -18.97 -0.22 -6.54
N THR A 74 -18.89 -1.49 -6.97
CA THR A 74 -18.72 -1.83 -8.41
C THR A 74 -19.87 -1.30 -9.25
N GLU A 75 -21.11 -1.56 -8.86
CA GLU A 75 -22.31 -1.12 -9.61
C GLU A 75 -22.51 0.41 -9.58
N ASP A 76 -21.92 1.08 -8.60
CA ASP A 76 -21.90 2.54 -8.51
C ASP A 76 -20.77 3.17 -9.37
N GLY A 77 -20.00 2.37 -10.10
CA GLY A 77 -18.94 2.82 -10.98
C GLY A 77 -17.72 3.40 -10.26
N VAL A 78 -17.56 3.18 -8.96
CA VAL A 78 -16.40 3.67 -8.19
C VAL A 78 -15.17 2.81 -8.46
N LYS A 79 -14.11 3.44 -8.90
CA LYS A 79 -12.82 2.80 -9.12
C LYS A 79 -12.04 2.76 -7.81
N VAL A 80 -11.61 1.57 -7.38
CA VAL A 80 -10.99 1.37 -6.05
C VAL A 80 -9.64 0.67 -6.19
N TRP A 81 -8.61 1.17 -5.50
CA TRP A 81 -7.26 0.56 -5.47
C TRP A 81 -6.66 0.59 -4.07
N CYS A 82 -5.71 -0.32 -3.83
CA CYS A 82 -4.63 -0.11 -2.88
C CYS A 82 -3.35 0.30 -3.62
N ILE A 83 -2.68 1.34 -3.15
CA ILE A 83 -1.44 1.85 -3.71
C ILE A 83 -0.29 1.55 -2.75
N SER A 84 0.73 0.85 -3.24
CA SER A 84 2.01 0.63 -2.57
C SER A 84 3.05 1.57 -3.21
N PRO A 85 3.29 2.76 -2.63
CA PRO A 85 4.09 3.79 -3.29
C PRO A 85 5.59 3.54 -3.22
N GLY A 86 6.04 2.49 -2.54
CA GLY A 86 7.44 2.15 -2.34
C GLY A 86 7.97 2.51 -0.96
N PHE A 87 9.26 2.17 -0.72
CA PHE A 87 9.98 2.61 0.47
C PHE A 87 10.53 4.01 0.23
N LEU A 88 9.96 4.98 0.92
CA LEU A 88 10.20 6.41 0.68
C LEU A 88 10.79 7.11 1.92
N ALA A 89 11.66 8.07 1.70
CA ALA A 89 12.33 8.86 2.73
C ALA A 89 11.37 9.90 3.34
N THR A 90 10.32 9.41 4.02
CA THR A 90 9.37 10.22 4.78
C THR A 90 9.69 10.17 6.28
N GLY A 91 8.89 10.88 7.10
CA GLY A 91 8.99 10.80 8.56
C GLY A 91 8.46 9.50 9.19
N LEU A 92 7.93 8.56 8.37
CA LEU A 92 7.37 7.30 8.87
C LEU A 92 8.46 6.38 9.44
N GLY A 93 8.19 5.73 10.57
CA GLY A 93 9.11 4.76 11.18
C GLY A 93 10.33 5.44 11.82
N ALA A 94 11.52 5.14 11.31
CA ALA A 94 12.79 5.64 11.86
C ALA A 94 13.08 7.13 11.56
N GLY A 95 12.22 7.78 10.78
CA GLY A 95 12.39 9.17 10.37
C GLY A 95 13.15 9.32 9.06
N GLN A 96 13.05 10.53 8.47
CA GLN A 96 13.48 10.79 7.10
C GLN A 96 14.96 10.45 6.84
N GLU A 97 15.86 10.94 7.72
CA GLU A 97 17.30 10.74 7.54
C GLU A 97 17.72 9.28 7.71
N ALA A 98 17.11 8.58 8.68
CA ALA A 98 17.37 7.15 8.86
C ALA A 98 16.86 6.34 7.67
N ASN A 99 15.67 6.66 7.16
CA ASN A 99 15.09 6.01 5.99
C ASN A 99 15.97 6.22 4.74
N LYS A 100 16.49 7.44 4.51
CA LYS A 100 17.45 7.71 3.43
C LYS A 100 18.70 6.83 3.53
N LYS A 101 19.28 6.73 4.73
CA LYS A 101 20.45 5.87 4.98
C LYS A 101 20.17 4.38 4.72
N MET A 102 18.92 3.96 4.87
CA MET A 102 18.45 2.61 4.55
C MET A 102 18.07 2.40 3.07
N GLY A 103 18.30 3.40 2.21
CA GLY A 103 18.02 3.31 0.78
C GLY A 103 16.60 3.70 0.37
N ALA A 104 15.86 4.41 1.22
CA ALA A 104 14.54 4.92 0.85
C ALA A 104 14.63 5.96 -0.28
N GLY A 105 13.73 5.83 -1.26
CA GLY A 105 13.63 6.73 -2.40
C GLY A 105 13.03 8.10 -2.06
N ASP A 106 13.08 9.00 -3.04
CA ASP A 106 12.47 10.32 -2.92
C ASP A 106 10.94 10.20 -2.75
N PRO A 107 10.33 10.88 -1.76
CA PRO A 107 8.89 10.93 -1.60
C PRO A 107 8.12 11.38 -2.84
N ALA A 108 8.72 12.23 -3.69
CA ALA A 108 8.12 12.67 -4.95
C ALA A 108 7.78 11.51 -5.90
N ILE A 109 8.54 10.41 -5.86
CA ILE A 109 8.26 9.20 -6.68
C ILE A 109 6.89 8.63 -6.31
N GLY A 110 6.63 8.46 -5.01
CA GLY A 110 5.34 7.97 -4.53
C GLY A 110 4.20 8.95 -4.80
N GLY A 111 4.44 10.26 -4.62
CA GLY A 111 3.47 11.31 -4.93
C GLY A 111 3.07 11.30 -6.40
N ASN A 112 4.03 11.23 -7.31
CA ASN A 112 3.78 11.15 -8.75
C ASN A 112 3.03 9.86 -9.13
N PHE A 113 3.36 8.74 -8.51
CA PHE A 113 2.63 7.50 -8.76
C PHE A 113 1.15 7.60 -8.34
N ILE A 114 0.87 8.17 -7.16
CA ILE A 114 -0.52 8.40 -6.71
C ILE A 114 -1.24 9.35 -7.68
N LYS A 115 -0.58 10.44 -8.11
CA LYS A 115 -1.11 11.37 -9.12
C LYS A 115 -1.48 10.63 -10.41
N ASP A 116 -0.60 9.78 -10.92
CA ASP A 116 -0.84 8.99 -12.14
C ASP A 116 -2.08 8.10 -12.03
N VAL A 117 -2.35 7.52 -10.85
CA VAL A 117 -3.57 6.75 -10.59
C VAL A 117 -4.81 7.66 -10.60
N VAL A 118 -4.73 8.83 -9.98
CA VAL A 118 -5.82 9.82 -9.98
C VAL A 118 -6.11 10.32 -11.39
N GLU A 119 -5.09 10.46 -12.23
CA GLU A 119 -5.21 10.87 -13.64
C GLU A 119 -5.65 9.73 -14.59
N GLY A 120 -5.95 8.55 -14.08
CA GLY A 120 -6.50 7.44 -14.88
C GLY A 120 -5.49 6.51 -15.53
N LYS A 121 -4.18 6.72 -15.34
CA LYS A 121 -3.14 5.91 -16.00
C LYS A 121 -3.10 4.45 -15.54
N ARG A 122 -3.86 4.11 -14.48
CA ARG A 122 -3.94 2.75 -13.92
C ARG A 122 -5.37 2.25 -13.81
N ASP A 123 -6.28 2.74 -14.66
CA ASP A 123 -7.69 2.34 -14.65
C ASP A 123 -7.90 0.86 -14.99
N GLN A 124 -7.01 0.25 -15.79
CA GLN A 124 -7.01 -1.18 -16.07
C GLN A 124 -6.72 -2.06 -14.83
N ASP A 125 -6.23 -1.48 -13.76
CA ASP A 125 -5.84 -2.20 -12.54
C ASP A 125 -6.81 -2.00 -11.36
N VAL A 126 -8.03 -1.55 -11.64
CA VAL A 126 -9.08 -1.40 -10.61
C VAL A 126 -9.26 -2.70 -9.82
N GLY A 127 -9.42 -2.59 -8.51
CA GLY A 127 -9.58 -3.73 -7.59
C GLY A 127 -8.27 -4.44 -7.23
N LYS A 128 -7.12 -3.89 -7.59
CA LYS A 128 -5.80 -4.48 -7.32
C LYS A 128 -5.01 -3.69 -6.28
N VAL A 129 -4.00 -4.35 -5.72
CA VAL A 129 -2.88 -3.66 -5.06
C VAL A 129 -1.83 -3.38 -6.13
N ILE A 130 -1.47 -2.12 -6.30
CA ILE A 130 -0.56 -1.70 -7.37
C ILE A 130 0.72 -1.09 -6.82
N ARG A 131 1.83 -1.36 -7.51
CA ARG A 131 3.15 -0.75 -7.35
C ARG A 131 3.50 0.06 -8.59
N THR A 132 4.53 0.89 -8.50
CA THR A 132 5.11 1.51 -9.69
C THR A 132 5.52 0.40 -10.67
N GLY A 133 4.87 0.36 -11.83
CA GLY A 133 5.18 -0.59 -12.91
C GLY A 133 4.63 -2.02 -12.77
N SER A 134 3.98 -2.39 -11.67
CA SER A 134 3.45 -3.76 -11.51
C SER A 134 2.21 -3.85 -10.63
N ILE A 135 1.55 -5.01 -10.64
CA ILE A 135 0.56 -5.42 -9.64
C ILE A 135 1.31 -6.12 -8.51
N GLN A 136 0.98 -5.78 -7.27
CA GLN A 136 1.53 -6.46 -6.09
C GLN A 136 0.76 -7.77 -5.86
N PRO A 137 1.43 -8.91 -5.65
CA PRO A 137 0.76 -10.15 -5.25
C PRO A 137 0.14 -9.98 -3.83
N TRP A 138 -0.86 -10.82 -3.55
CA TRP A 138 -1.56 -10.86 -2.26
C TRP A 138 -0.69 -11.34 -1.10
#